data_de0caa470077d7ed702e1ba9360bde8b
#
_entry.id   de0caa470077d7ed702e1ba9360bde8b
#
_cell.length_a   1.000
_cell.length_b   1.000
_cell.length_c   1.000
_cell.angle_alpha   90.00
_cell.angle_beta   90.00
_cell.angle_gamma   90.00
#
_symmetry.space_group_name_H-M   'P 1'
#
loop_
_entity.id
_entity.type
_entity.pdbx_description
1 polymer ?
#
loop_
_entity_poly.entity_id
_entity_poly.type
_entity_poly.pdbx_seq_one_letter_code
_entity_poly.pdbx_strand_id
1 'polypeptide(L)'
;MNDIEQAKIIPINEVLEKYGDICPKCSHKLDIGNTNRCRCHKCSTNYSTVDLIQALYGVNIPRAIEILSNGNIESIQKERLEKIRIEYKEKQAKNEKHIKRVNNMIFKNSIEPTEACLEYLNSRCIKDSLKGLDKAYIEIKSNIYNGNETIIYRFRKQGTGIQKSLSKNKDRKRFVRNIGTVKPLIHKAYDSNKYIIVEGIEDALTCHVLGYNFICLNSVSNTGRLIEIIKSNIEKFKDKELLICTDYDEGGMNSFEQLEKFFYSTGLKYGVPSFYTDMLENKCKDINEYFVKIRQQGGNKILNDKN
;
A
#
# COMPACT_ATOMS: atom_id res chain seq x y z
N MET A 1 -15.95 27.86 32.31
CA MET A 1 -15.63 27.61 30.87
C MET A 1 -16.92 27.75 30.09
N ASN A 2 -16.97 28.59 29.08
CA ASN A 2 -18.20 28.84 28.31
C ASN A 2 -18.44 27.59 27.41
N ASP A 3 -19.70 27.31 27.04
CA ASP A 3 -20.10 26.13 26.22
C ASP A 3 -19.32 26.04 24.90
N ILE A 4 -18.91 27.17 24.34
CA ILE A 4 -18.09 27.25 23.13
C ILE A 4 -16.67 26.67 23.38
N GLU A 5 -16.08 26.96 24.53
CA GLU A 5 -14.76 26.43 24.89
C GLU A 5 -14.83 24.96 25.18
N GLN A 6 -15.91 24.49 25.84
CA GLN A 6 -16.14 23.06 26.08
C GLN A 6 -16.33 22.30 24.77
N ALA A 7 -17.11 22.80 23.83
CA ALA A 7 -17.32 22.17 22.53
C ALA A 7 -16.03 22.09 21.66
N LYS A 8 -15.10 23.03 21.82
CA LYS A 8 -13.82 23.03 21.10
C LYS A 8 -12.80 22.02 21.66
N ILE A 9 -12.95 21.63 22.92
CA ILE A 9 -12.05 20.68 23.60
C ILE A 9 -12.42 19.23 23.28
N ILE A 10 -13.67 18.97 22.87
CA ILE A 10 -14.11 17.60 22.53
C ILE A 10 -13.18 17.03 21.44
N PRO A 11 -12.53 15.88 21.69
CA PRO A 11 -11.64 15.27 20.73
C PRO A 11 -12.35 14.90 19.43
N ILE A 12 -11.75 15.23 18.27
CA ILE A 12 -12.36 14.98 16.97
C ILE A 12 -12.61 13.49 16.70
N ASN A 13 -11.79 12.60 17.25
CA ASN A 13 -11.99 11.15 17.16
C ASN A 13 -13.30 10.71 17.83
N GLU A 14 -13.63 11.24 19.00
CA GLU A 14 -14.92 10.95 19.68
C GLU A 14 -16.10 11.43 18.86
N VAL A 15 -15.97 12.59 18.21
CA VAL A 15 -17.01 13.13 17.32
C VAL A 15 -17.18 12.21 16.09
N LEU A 16 -16.07 11.76 15.50
CA LEU A 16 -16.11 10.85 14.34
C LEU A 16 -16.67 9.46 14.71
N GLU A 17 -16.32 8.94 15.88
CA GLU A 17 -16.88 7.68 16.38
C GLU A 17 -18.41 7.78 16.61
N LYS A 18 -18.86 8.88 17.19
CA LYS A 18 -20.26 9.09 17.55
C LYS A 18 -21.13 9.47 16.35
N TYR A 19 -20.63 10.34 15.48
CA TYR A 19 -21.42 10.95 14.40
C TYR A 19 -21.02 10.48 13.00
N GLY A 20 -19.96 9.72 12.87
CA GLY A 20 -19.47 9.11 11.63
C GLY A 20 -18.29 9.85 11.01
N ASP A 21 -17.48 9.09 10.28
CA ASP A 21 -16.22 9.52 9.67
C ASP A 21 -16.34 9.85 8.17
N ILE A 22 -17.54 10.25 7.73
CA ILE A 22 -17.84 10.54 6.32
C ILE A 22 -17.98 12.04 6.09
N CYS A 23 -17.28 12.55 5.09
CA CYS A 23 -17.33 13.94 4.69
C CYS A 23 -18.75 14.34 4.24
N PRO A 24 -19.39 15.32 4.88
CA PRO A 24 -20.74 15.75 4.53
C PRO A 24 -20.83 16.41 3.16
N LYS A 25 -19.70 16.90 2.60
CA LYS A 25 -19.67 17.56 1.29
C LYS A 25 -19.55 16.59 0.12
N CYS A 26 -18.79 15.51 0.24
CA CYS A 26 -18.48 14.62 -0.90
C CYS A 26 -18.56 13.14 -0.57
N SER A 27 -19.03 12.78 0.62
CA SER A 27 -19.24 11.41 1.10
C SER A 27 -17.98 10.52 1.06
N HIS A 28 -16.78 11.11 1.21
CA HIS A 28 -15.53 10.36 1.37
C HIS A 28 -15.16 10.30 2.85
N LYS A 29 -14.33 9.31 3.18
CA LYS A 29 -13.81 9.15 4.53
C LYS A 29 -13.01 10.41 4.94
N LEU A 30 -13.17 10.78 6.21
CA LEU A 30 -12.42 11.84 6.86
C LEU A 30 -11.21 11.22 7.57
N ASP A 31 -10.07 11.85 7.44
CA ASP A 31 -8.86 11.46 8.16
C ASP A 31 -8.58 12.43 9.31
N ILE A 32 -8.15 11.87 10.44
CA ILE A 32 -7.83 12.65 11.65
C ILE A 32 -6.45 13.27 11.45
N GLY A 33 -6.37 14.60 11.58
CA GLY A 33 -5.11 15.34 11.56
C GLY A 33 -4.42 15.39 12.93
N ASN A 34 -3.21 15.92 12.96
CA ASN A 34 -2.41 16.10 14.20
C ASN A 34 -2.97 17.17 15.13
N THR A 35 -3.91 17.98 14.67
CA THR A 35 -4.66 18.97 15.45
C THR A 35 -6.08 18.46 15.64
N ASN A 36 -6.83 18.94 16.62
CA ASN A 36 -8.22 18.53 16.87
C ASN A 36 -9.17 18.85 15.70
N ARG A 37 -8.80 18.36 14.49
CA ARG A 37 -9.48 18.56 13.21
C ARG A 37 -9.44 17.29 12.38
N CYS A 38 -10.41 17.12 11.50
CA CYS A 38 -10.38 16.12 10.45
C CYS A 38 -10.35 16.75 9.06
N ARG A 39 -9.82 16.01 8.09
CA ARG A 39 -9.64 16.47 6.72
C ARG A 39 -10.25 15.48 5.73
N CYS A 40 -10.93 16.01 4.72
CA CYS A 40 -11.29 15.26 3.54
C CYS A 40 -10.26 15.48 2.43
N HIS A 41 -9.48 14.47 2.09
CA HIS A 41 -8.47 14.59 1.01
C HIS A 41 -9.08 14.77 -0.38
N LYS A 42 -10.32 14.28 -0.60
CA LYS A 42 -10.97 14.41 -1.91
C LYS A 42 -11.43 15.82 -2.24
N CYS A 43 -12.09 16.50 -1.29
CA CYS A 43 -12.58 17.87 -1.51
C CYS A 43 -11.73 18.93 -0.81
N SER A 44 -10.61 18.51 -0.21
CA SER A 44 -9.64 19.37 0.50
C SER A 44 -10.25 20.23 1.61
N THR A 45 -11.38 19.79 2.19
CA THR A 45 -12.07 20.51 3.25
C THR A 45 -11.59 20.02 4.61
N ASN A 46 -11.29 20.97 5.50
CA ASN A 46 -10.95 20.70 6.90
C ASN A 46 -12.13 21.07 7.79
N TYR A 47 -12.37 20.25 8.83
CA TYR A 47 -13.44 20.49 9.80
C TYR A 47 -12.88 20.49 11.22
N SER A 48 -13.24 21.47 12.03
CA SER A 48 -13.21 21.36 13.48
C SER A 48 -14.41 20.51 13.95
N THR A 49 -14.48 20.19 15.22
CA THR A 49 -15.62 19.47 15.82
C THR A 49 -16.95 20.18 15.55
N VAL A 50 -16.96 21.51 15.74
CA VAL A 50 -18.15 22.36 15.51
C VAL A 50 -18.49 22.43 14.03
N ASP A 51 -17.50 22.68 13.14
CA ASP A 51 -17.71 22.76 11.68
C ASP A 51 -18.26 21.43 11.13
N LEU A 52 -17.80 20.30 11.65
CA LEU A 52 -18.27 18.99 11.24
C LEU A 52 -19.75 18.79 11.61
N ILE A 53 -20.13 19.11 12.84
CA ILE A 53 -21.53 19.02 13.27
C ILE A 53 -22.42 19.98 12.48
N GLN A 54 -21.99 21.20 12.25
CA GLN A 54 -22.72 22.14 11.37
C GLN A 54 -22.96 21.56 9.99
N ALA A 55 -21.91 21.00 9.37
CA ALA A 55 -21.99 20.47 8.02
C ALA A 55 -22.82 19.17 7.95
N LEU A 56 -22.72 18.30 8.96
CA LEU A 56 -23.50 17.05 9.03
C LEU A 56 -25.01 17.32 9.20
N TYR A 57 -25.34 18.29 10.05
CA TYR A 57 -26.73 18.52 10.44
C TYR A 57 -27.38 19.74 9.76
N GLY A 58 -26.59 20.58 9.08
CA GLY A 58 -27.09 21.82 8.47
C GLY A 58 -27.56 22.84 9.52
N VAL A 59 -26.93 22.86 10.69
CA VAL A 59 -27.31 23.73 11.82
C VAL A 59 -26.34 24.91 11.96
N ASN A 60 -26.76 25.94 12.70
CA ASN A 60 -25.89 27.07 13.05
C ASN A 60 -24.95 26.71 14.21
N ILE A 61 -23.97 27.60 14.50
CA ILE A 61 -22.95 27.38 15.54
C ILE A 61 -23.57 27.12 16.94
N PRO A 62 -24.52 27.94 17.43
CA PRO A 62 -25.13 27.69 18.74
C PRO A 62 -25.76 26.29 18.87
N ARG A 63 -26.46 25.84 17.82
CA ARG A 63 -27.09 24.51 17.83
C ARG A 63 -26.07 23.38 17.68
N ALA A 64 -24.97 23.60 16.93
CA ALA A 64 -23.88 22.62 16.86
C ALA A 64 -23.20 22.43 18.22
N ILE A 65 -23.01 23.52 18.98
CA ILE A 65 -22.45 23.49 20.34
C ILE A 65 -23.39 22.75 21.28
N GLU A 66 -24.68 23.02 21.22
CA GLU A 66 -25.70 22.34 22.03
C GLU A 66 -25.72 20.81 21.75
N ILE A 67 -25.61 20.39 20.46
CA ILE A 67 -25.51 18.99 20.08
C ILE A 67 -24.27 18.34 20.69
N LEU A 68 -23.13 19.02 20.64
CA LEU A 68 -21.88 18.53 21.20
C LEU A 68 -21.95 18.39 22.72
N SER A 69 -22.54 19.38 23.42
CA SER A 69 -22.61 19.44 24.89
C SER A 69 -23.64 18.45 25.47
N ASN A 70 -24.82 18.34 24.86
CA ASN A 70 -25.94 17.56 25.40
C ASN A 70 -26.02 16.13 24.83
N GLY A 71 -25.29 15.83 23.77
CA GLY A 71 -25.27 14.50 23.15
C GLY A 71 -26.60 14.04 22.54
N ASN A 72 -27.62 14.92 22.51
CA ASN A 72 -28.99 14.56 22.12
C ASN A 72 -29.21 14.88 20.63
N ILE A 73 -29.34 13.82 19.85
CA ILE A 73 -29.62 13.91 18.41
C ILE A 73 -31.06 13.49 18.20
N GLU A 74 -31.87 14.38 17.64
CA GLU A 74 -33.23 14.07 17.25
C GLU A 74 -33.27 12.94 16.19
N SER A 75 -34.32 12.13 16.18
CA SER A 75 -34.47 10.96 15.29
C SER A 75 -34.28 11.28 13.80
N ILE A 76 -34.77 12.43 13.36
CA ILE A 76 -34.62 12.93 11.98
C ILE A 76 -33.14 13.11 11.54
N GLN A 77 -32.28 13.45 12.48
CA GLN A 77 -30.86 13.63 12.22
C GLN A 77 -30.12 12.30 12.12
N LYS A 78 -30.56 11.27 12.86
CA LYS A 78 -30.06 9.89 12.74
C LYS A 78 -30.39 9.30 11.35
N GLU A 79 -31.61 9.50 10.88
CA GLU A 79 -32.03 9.06 9.54
C GLU A 79 -31.19 9.70 8.43
N ARG A 80 -30.87 10.99 8.55
CA ARG A 80 -30.04 11.69 7.55
C ARG A 80 -28.62 11.14 7.50
N LEU A 81 -28.02 10.87 8.67
CA LEU A 81 -26.68 10.27 8.74
C LEU A 81 -26.65 8.85 8.16
N GLU A 82 -27.66 8.04 8.47
CA GLU A 82 -27.75 6.71 7.93
C GLU A 82 -27.94 6.72 6.41
N LYS A 83 -28.72 7.67 5.88
CA LYS A 83 -28.87 7.88 4.44
C LYS A 83 -27.54 8.24 3.77
N ILE A 84 -26.76 9.16 4.36
CA ILE A 84 -25.43 9.53 3.87
C ILE A 84 -24.50 8.32 3.88
N ARG A 85 -24.53 7.49 4.94
CA ARG A 85 -23.74 6.26 5.04
C ARG A 85 -24.11 5.23 3.98
N ILE A 86 -25.39 5.06 3.72
CA ILE A 86 -25.89 4.13 2.69
C ILE A 86 -25.45 4.61 1.31
N GLU A 87 -25.67 5.89 0.98
CA GLU A 87 -25.25 6.47 -0.30
C GLU A 87 -23.76 6.36 -0.53
N TYR A 88 -22.94 6.57 0.53
CA TYR A 88 -21.51 6.39 0.46
C TYR A 88 -21.12 4.94 0.18
N LYS A 89 -21.70 3.97 0.89
CA LYS A 89 -21.44 2.54 0.68
C LYS A 89 -21.81 2.11 -0.75
N GLU A 90 -22.96 2.57 -1.24
CA GLU A 90 -23.41 2.29 -2.62
C GLU A 90 -22.44 2.90 -3.66
N LYS A 91 -21.99 4.13 -3.43
CA LYS A 91 -21.03 4.81 -4.31
C LYS A 91 -19.66 4.11 -4.30
N GLN A 92 -19.20 3.67 -3.14
CA GLN A 92 -18.01 2.84 -3.02
C GLN A 92 -18.15 1.52 -3.77
N ALA A 93 -19.25 0.80 -3.56
CA ALA A 93 -19.51 -0.47 -4.25
C ALA A 93 -19.58 -0.32 -5.78
N LYS A 94 -20.21 0.77 -6.28
CA LYS A 94 -20.23 1.09 -7.71
C LYS A 94 -18.83 1.39 -8.25
N ASN A 95 -18.04 2.17 -7.51
CA ASN A 95 -16.66 2.50 -7.88
C ASN A 95 -15.76 1.25 -7.91
N GLU A 96 -15.87 0.37 -6.91
CA GLU A 96 -15.14 -0.90 -6.86
C GLU A 96 -15.50 -1.81 -8.04
N LYS A 97 -16.80 -1.91 -8.38
CA LYS A 97 -17.24 -2.67 -9.57
C LYS A 97 -16.66 -2.08 -10.86
N HIS A 98 -16.65 -0.76 -10.98
CA HIS A 98 -16.05 -0.07 -12.14
C HIS A 98 -14.55 -0.34 -12.24
N ILE A 99 -13.79 -0.14 -11.15
CA ILE A 99 -12.36 -0.43 -11.08
C ILE A 99 -12.09 -1.90 -11.46
N LYS A 100 -12.82 -2.84 -10.90
CA LYS A 100 -12.69 -4.26 -11.21
C LYS A 100 -12.94 -4.56 -12.68
N ARG A 101 -13.94 -3.90 -13.29
CA ARG A 101 -14.21 -4.03 -14.73
C ARG A 101 -13.06 -3.52 -15.58
N VAL A 102 -12.54 -2.33 -15.26
CA VAL A 102 -11.40 -1.72 -15.97
C VAL A 102 -10.15 -2.60 -15.85
N ASN A 103 -9.84 -3.08 -14.65
CA ASN A 103 -8.72 -3.99 -14.42
C ASN A 103 -8.83 -5.26 -15.26
N ASN A 104 -10.02 -5.87 -15.27
CA ASN A 104 -10.26 -7.08 -16.06
C ASN A 104 -10.08 -6.82 -17.57
N MET A 105 -10.48 -5.65 -18.08
CA MET A 105 -10.23 -5.29 -19.49
C MET A 105 -8.74 -5.16 -19.79
N ILE A 106 -7.96 -4.53 -18.91
CA ILE A 106 -6.51 -4.42 -19.08
C ILE A 106 -5.88 -5.81 -19.14
N PHE A 107 -6.23 -6.69 -18.20
CA PHE A 107 -5.69 -8.04 -18.16
C PHE A 107 -6.15 -8.93 -19.34
N LYS A 108 -7.39 -8.76 -19.79
CA LYS A 108 -7.90 -9.46 -20.98
C LYS A 108 -7.16 -9.07 -22.26
N ASN A 109 -6.76 -7.80 -22.36
CA ASN A 109 -6.05 -7.26 -23.52
C ASN A 109 -4.51 -7.38 -23.38
N SER A 110 -4.01 -8.01 -22.33
CA SER A 110 -2.59 -8.29 -22.16
C SER A 110 -2.24 -9.62 -22.85
N ILE A 111 -1.02 -9.69 -23.36
CA ILE A 111 -0.46 -10.83 -24.06
C ILE A 111 0.66 -11.49 -23.24
N GLU A 112 1.15 -12.64 -23.68
CA GLU A 112 2.36 -13.24 -23.09
C GLU A 112 3.54 -12.27 -23.17
N PRO A 113 4.55 -12.42 -22.29
CA PRO A 113 5.72 -11.55 -22.29
C PRO A 113 6.38 -11.50 -23.66
N THR A 114 6.49 -10.31 -24.22
CA THR A 114 7.21 -10.05 -25.48
C THR A 114 8.73 -10.18 -25.29
N GLU A 115 9.46 -10.21 -26.40
CA GLU A 115 10.93 -10.25 -26.35
C GLU A 115 11.50 -9.06 -25.56
N ALA A 116 11.01 -7.85 -25.81
CA ALA A 116 11.44 -6.67 -25.05
C ALA A 116 11.13 -6.78 -23.55
N CYS A 117 10.01 -7.41 -23.19
CA CYS A 117 9.71 -7.72 -21.80
C CYS A 117 10.72 -8.72 -21.21
N LEU A 118 11.06 -9.78 -21.95
CA LEU A 118 12.03 -10.78 -21.53
C LEU A 118 13.46 -10.21 -21.44
N GLU A 119 13.85 -9.35 -22.38
CA GLU A 119 15.12 -8.60 -22.33
C GLU A 119 15.18 -7.70 -21.10
N TYR A 120 14.07 -6.99 -20.81
CA TYR A 120 13.99 -6.15 -19.61
C TYR A 120 14.19 -6.99 -18.34
N LEU A 121 13.48 -8.09 -18.19
CA LEU A 121 13.64 -8.99 -17.04
C LEU A 121 15.05 -9.57 -16.96
N ASN A 122 15.67 -9.85 -18.09
CA ASN A 122 17.07 -10.31 -18.16
C ASN A 122 18.03 -9.23 -17.71
N SER A 123 17.83 -7.97 -18.14
CA SER A 123 18.67 -6.83 -17.72
C SER A 123 18.57 -6.55 -16.22
N ARG A 124 17.44 -6.95 -15.58
CA ARG A 124 17.22 -6.89 -14.14
C ARG A 124 17.64 -8.17 -13.41
N CYS A 125 18.22 -9.15 -14.14
CA CYS A 125 18.61 -10.48 -13.64
C CYS A 125 17.47 -11.29 -12.99
N ILE A 126 16.21 -10.99 -13.32
CA ILE A 126 15.01 -11.63 -12.75
C ILE A 126 14.23 -12.48 -13.75
N LYS A 127 14.76 -12.71 -14.97
CA LYS A 127 14.12 -13.55 -15.98
C LYS A 127 13.87 -14.99 -15.48
N ASP A 128 14.80 -15.51 -14.67
CA ASP A 128 14.68 -16.86 -14.09
C ASP A 128 13.55 -16.97 -13.05
N SER A 129 13.06 -15.84 -12.50
CA SER A 129 11.88 -15.84 -11.64
C SER A 129 10.62 -16.38 -12.31
N LEU A 130 10.58 -16.36 -13.66
CA LEU A 130 9.48 -16.99 -14.41
C LEU A 130 9.42 -18.50 -14.22
N LYS A 131 10.55 -19.13 -13.87
CA LYS A 131 10.64 -20.54 -13.52
C LYS A 131 10.29 -20.69 -12.03
N GLY A 132 9.27 -21.50 -11.74
CA GLY A 132 8.86 -21.77 -10.35
C GLY A 132 8.00 -20.68 -9.69
N LEU A 133 7.79 -19.53 -10.32
CA LEU A 133 6.85 -18.55 -9.83
C LEU A 133 5.43 -19.11 -9.97
N ASP A 134 4.71 -19.19 -8.85
CA ASP A 134 3.30 -19.60 -8.90
C ASP A 134 2.46 -18.53 -9.61
N LYS A 135 2.08 -18.83 -10.86
CA LYS A 135 1.22 -17.97 -11.69
C LYS A 135 -0.13 -17.66 -11.06
N ALA A 136 -0.54 -18.40 -10.03
CA ALA A 136 -1.73 -18.06 -9.26
C ALA A 136 -1.52 -16.80 -8.39
N TYR A 137 -0.27 -16.47 -8.05
CA TYR A 137 0.07 -15.28 -7.27
C TYR A 137 0.51 -14.12 -8.16
N ILE A 138 1.53 -14.33 -8.99
CA ILE A 138 2.10 -13.31 -9.86
C ILE A 138 2.16 -13.87 -11.28
N GLU A 139 1.57 -13.15 -12.21
CA GLU A 139 1.62 -13.45 -13.64
C GLU A 139 2.25 -12.26 -14.36
N ILE A 140 3.27 -12.51 -15.17
CA ILE A 140 3.92 -11.48 -15.97
C ILE A 140 3.32 -11.48 -17.37
N LYS A 141 2.90 -10.33 -17.84
CA LYS A 141 2.27 -10.08 -19.12
C LYS A 141 2.88 -8.85 -19.79
N SER A 142 2.62 -8.73 -21.09
CA SER A 142 2.94 -7.52 -21.86
C SER A 142 1.68 -6.86 -22.39
N ASN A 143 1.78 -5.55 -22.65
CA ASN A 143 0.73 -4.78 -23.31
C ASN A 143 1.36 -3.56 -24.00
N ILE A 144 0.61 -2.95 -24.93
CA ILE A 144 0.93 -1.64 -25.48
C ILE A 144 -0.01 -0.61 -24.85
N TYR A 145 0.57 0.42 -24.25
CA TYR A 145 -0.19 1.51 -23.66
C TYR A 145 0.37 2.85 -24.10
N ASN A 146 -0.47 3.68 -24.72
CA ASN A 146 -0.07 4.98 -25.30
C ASN A 146 1.15 4.84 -26.23
N GLY A 147 1.17 3.80 -27.07
CA GLY A 147 2.26 3.52 -28.00
C GLY A 147 3.55 3.02 -27.34
N ASN A 148 3.59 2.83 -26.03
CA ASN A 148 4.72 2.25 -25.30
C ASN A 148 4.47 0.77 -25.02
N GLU A 149 5.47 -0.04 -25.29
CA GLU A 149 5.49 -1.41 -24.77
C GLU A 149 5.65 -1.41 -23.27
N THR A 150 4.90 -2.25 -22.60
CA THR A 150 4.84 -2.28 -21.13
C THR A 150 4.90 -3.71 -20.60
N ILE A 151 5.51 -3.85 -19.43
CA ILE A 151 5.41 -5.04 -18.60
C ILE A 151 4.29 -4.86 -17.58
N ILE A 152 3.52 -5.93 -17.35
CA ILE A 152 2.46 -5.99 -16.35
C ILE A 152 2.79 -7.10 -15.36
N TYR A 153 2.95 -6.76 -14.10
CA TYR A 153 2.99 -7.69 -12.97
C TYR A 153 1.56 -7.82 -12.43
N ARG A 154 0.87 -8.89 -12.81
CA ARG A 154 -0.51 -9.15 -12.42
C ARG A 154 -0.57 -9.96 -11.14
N PHE A 155 -1.25 -9.45 -10.12
CA PHE A 155 -1.52 -10.14 -8.85
C PHE A 155 -2.89 -10.81 -8.93
N ARG A 156 -2.93 -12.06 -9.40
CA ARG A 156 -4.19 -12.75 -9.77
C ARG A 156 -5.16 -12.85 -8.60
N LYS A 157 -4.69 -13.24 -7.41
CA LYS A 157 -5.54 -13.34 -6.22
C LYS A 157 -6.13 -11.99 -5.76
N GLN A 158 -5.42 -10.89 -6.03
CA GLN A 158 -5.91 -9.55 -5.71
C GLN A 158 -6.78 -8.95 -6.83
N GLY A 159 -6.69 -9.46 -8.07
CA GLY A 159 -7.30 -8.86 -9.25
C GLY A 159 -6.73 -7.48 -9.59
N THR A 160 -5.46 -7.25 -9.22
CA THR A 160 -4.73 -5.98 -9.37
C THR A 160 -3.38 -6.22 -10.02
N GLY A 161 -2.60 -5.18 -10.23
CA GLY A 161 -1.25 -5.31 -10.76
C GLY A 161 -0.50 -4.00 -10.85
N ILE A 162 0.72 -4.09 -11.34
CA ILE A 162 1.59 -2.95 -11.64
C ILE A 162 1.93 -3.00 -13.13
N GLN A 163 1.78 -1.89 -13.82
CA GLN A 163 2.17 -1.72 -15.21
C GLN A 163 3.31 -0.72 -15.31
N LYS A 164 4.40 -1.10 -15.98
CA LYS A 164 5.60 -0.30 -16.15
C LYS A 164 5.96 -0.18 -17.63
N SER A 165 6.28 1.04 -18.07
CA SER A 165 6.77 1.29 -19.44
C SER A 165 8.18 0.73 -19.62
N LEU A 166 8.39 0.02 -20.74
CA LEU A 166 9.69 -0.50 -21.17
C LEU A 166 10.43 0.43 -22.11
N SER A 167 9.83 1.56 -22.51
CA SER A 167 10.41 2.49 -23.48
C SER A 167 11.80 2.94 -23.08
N LYS A 168 12.78 2.72 -23.98
CA LYS A 168 14.13 3.28 -23.90
C LYS A 168 14.19 4.69 -24.53
N ASN A 169 13.14 5.12 -25.22
CA ASN A 169 13.10 6.43 -25.89
C ASN A 169 12.93 7.56 -24.85
N LYS A 170 13.87 8.51 -24.84
CA LYS A 170 13.85 9.66 -23.93
C LYS A 170 12.67 10.61 -24.19
N ASP A 171 12.14 10.64 -25.42
CA ASP A 171 10.99 11.46 -25.82
C ASP A 171 9.67 10.90 -25.34
N ARG A 172 9.64 9.65 -24.89
CA ARG A 172 8.44 9.00 -24.36
C ARG A 172 8.50 8.93 -22.84
N LYS A 173 7.52 9.54 -22.21
CA LYS A 173 7.43 9.56 -20.74
C LYS A 173 7.35 8.12 -20.17
N ARG A 174 8.38 7.74 -19.43
CA ARG A 174 8.34 6.50 -18.63
C ARG A 174 7.30 6.65 -17.53
N PHE A 175 6.58 5.58 -17.27
CA PHE A 175 5.61 5.57 -16.18
C PHE A 175 5.63 4.22 -15.46
N VAL A 176 5.25 4.27 -14.20
CA VAL A 176 4.81 3.14 -13.40
C VAL A 176 3.43 3.49 -12.87
N ARG A 177 2.48 2.60 -13.02
CA ARG A 177 1.12 2.80 -12.51
C ARG A 177 0.54 1.53 -11.91
N ASN A 178 -0.31 1.71 -10.92
CA ASN A 178 -1.10 0.63 -10.36
C ASN A 178 -2.33 0.34 -11.23
N ILE A 179 -2.62 -0.94 -11.43
CA ILE A 179 -3.88 -1.45 -11.97
C ILE A 179 -4.74 -1.84 -10.78
N GLY A 180 -5.65 -0.94 -10.40
CA GLY A 180 -6.45 -1.08 -9.17
C GLY A 180 -5.69 -0.73 -7.89
N THR A 181 -6.28 -1.09 -6.75
CA THR A 181 -5.68 -0.85 -5.43
C THR A 181 -4.76 -1.99 -5.06
N VAL A 182 -3.47 -1.80 -5.31
CA VAL A 182 -2.44 -2.80 -4.99
C VAL A 182 -2.20 -2.83 -3.49
N LYS A 183 -2.18 -4.04 -2.93
CA LYS A 183 -1.95 -4.33 -1.50
C LYS A 183 -0.58 -4.99 -1.33
N PRO A 184 -0.06 -5.06 -0.10
CA PRO A 184 1.11 -5.90 0.18
C PRO A 184 0.89 -7.33 -0.31
N LEU A 185 1.94 -7.92 -0.87
CA LEU A 185 1.94 -9.28 -1.39
C LEU A 185 2.86 -10.15 -0.53
N ILE A 186 2.30 -11.17 0.10
CA ILE A 186 3.05 -12.15 0.90
C ILE A 186 3.14 -13.43 0.09
N HIS A 187 4.34 -13.88 -0.23
CA HIS A 187 4.59 -15.06 -1.05
C HIS A 187 5.53 -16.05 -0.35
N LYS A 188 5.02 -17.27 -0.14
CA LYS A 188 5.81 -18.40 0.33
C LYS A 188 6.10 -19.30 -0.87
N ALA A 189 7.35 -19.28 -1.36
CA ALA A 189 7.81 -20.13 -2.45
C ALA A 189 8.69 -21.29 -1.94
N TYR A 190 9.30 -21.11 -0.78
CA TYR A 190 10.30 -22.03 -0.24
C TYR A 190 9.90 -22.52 1.14
N ASP A 191 10.39 -23.72 1.51
CA ASP A 191 10.19 -24.25 2.85
C ASP A 191 11.21 -23.62 3.82
N SER A 192 11.00 -22.36 4.09
CA SER A 192 11.79 -21.53 4.99
C SER A 192 10.85 -20.67 5.81
N ASN A 193 11.27 -20.31 7.01
CA ASN A 193 10.56 -19.35 7.86
C ASN A 193 11.07 -17.91 7.68
N LYS A 194 12.11 -17.69 6.85
CA LYS A 194 12.68 -16.37 6.57
C LYS A 194 11.91 -15.68 5.44
N TYR A 195 11.51 -14.44 5.66
CA TYR A 195 10.83 -13.58 4.69
C TYR A 195 11.56 -12.26 4.56
N ILE A 196 11.93 -11.88 3.34
CA ILE A 196 12.50 -10.57 3.07
C ILE A 196 11.37 -9.59 2.72
N ILE A 197 11.30 -8.47 3.44
CA ILE A 197 10.33 -7.40 3.20
C ILE A 197 10.98 -6.37 2.30
N VAL A 198 10.41 -6.17 1.13
CA VAL A 198 10.93 -5.27 0.08
C VAL A 198 9.86 -4.28 -0.38
N GLU A 199 10.30 -3.17 -1.00
CA GLU A 199 9.37 -2.14 -1.46
C GLU A 199 8.74 -2.50 -2.80
N GLY A 200 9.53 -2.88 -3.80
CA GLY A 200 9.14 -3.04 -5.19
C GLY A 200 8.92 -4.49 -5.61
N ILE A 201 8.15 -4.67 -6.69
CA ILE A 201 7.89 -6.02 -7.24
C ILE A 201 9.15 -6.64 -7.86
N GLU A 202 10.07 -5.83 -8.41
CA GLU A 202 11.31 -6.33 -9.00
C GLU A 202 12.27 -6.83 -7.90
N ASP A 203 12.26 -6.18 -6.74
CA ASP A 203 12.99 -6.62 -5.55
C ASP A 203 12.44 -7.93 -5.00
N ALA A 204 11.10 -8.07 -4.99
CA ALA A 204 10.44 -9.30 -4.60
C ALA A 204 10.78 -10.46 -5.55
N LEU A 205 10.85 -10.21 -6.85
CA LEU A 205 11.28 -11.22 -7.83
C LEU A 205 12.77 -11.54 -7.68
N THR A 206 13.59 -10.59 -7.26
CA THR A 206 15.00 -10.83 -6.90
C THR A 206 15.09 -11.76 -5.70
N CYS A 207 14.32 -11.51 -4.64
CA CYS A 207 14.23 -12.42 -3.49
C CYS A 207 13.85 -13.83 -3.93
N HIS A 208 12.89 -13.96 -4.86
CA HIS A 208 12.48 -15.26 -5.39
C HIS A 208 13.63 -15.97 -6.13
N VAL A 209 14.36 -15.26 -7.02
CA VAL A 209 15.53 -15.82 -7.73
C VAL A 209 16.62 -16.26 -6.75
N LEU A 210 16.79 -15.54 -5.65
CA LEU A 210 17.74 -15.86 -4.60
C LEU A 210 17.29 -17.00 -3.67
N GLY A 211 16.06 -17.50 -3.79
CA GLY A 211 15.53 -18.59 -2.99
C GLY A 211 14.90 -18.18 -1.67
N TYR A 212 14.49 -16.93 -1.52
CA TYR A 212 13.81 -16.42 -0.33
C TYR A 212 12.30 -16.29 -0.52
N ASN A 213 11.57 -16.51 0.56
CA ASN A 213 10.20 -16.02 0.67
C ASN A 213 10.21 -14.50 0.79
N PHE A 214 9.15 -13.83 0.34
CA PHE A 214 9.15 -12.38 0.37
C PHE A 214 7.80 -11.77 0.78
N ILE A 215 7.87 -10.55 1.26
CA ILE A 215 6.74 -9.64 1.48
C ILE A 215 7.02 -8.38 0.67
N CYS A 216 6.26 -8.15 -0.39
CA CYS A 216 6.39 -6.96 -1.22
C CYS A 216 5.35 -5.91 -0.79
N LEU A 217 5.82 -4.73 -0.40
CA LEU A 217 4.94 -3.61 -0.05
C LEU A 217 4.16 -3.08 -1.26
N ASN A 218 4.77 -3.15 -2.45
CA ASN A 218 4.33 -2.51 -3.70
C ASN A 218 4.26 -0.97 -3.64
N SER A 219 4.57 -0.36 -2.51
CA SER A 219 4.79 1.06 -2.25
C SER A 219 5.00 1.26 -0.75
N VAL A 220 5.81 2.22 -0.35
CA VAL A 220 5.99 2.64 1.06
C VAL A 220 4.66 3.04 1.73
N SER A 221 3.69 3.55 0.95
CA SER A 221 2.35 3.89 1.46
C SER A 221 1.55 2.69 1.98
N ASN A 222 1.98 1.47 1.68
CA ASN A 222 1.37 0.24 2.17
C ASN A 222 1.98 -0.29 3.47
N THR A 223 2.99 0.37 4.05
CA THR A 223 3.64 -0.07 5.29
C THR A 223 2.64 -0.23 6.44
N GLY A 224 1.82 0.78 6.69
CA GLY A 224 0.76 0.70 7.70
C GLY A 224 -0.23 -0.43 7.44
N ARG A 225 -0.56 -0.68 6.17
CA ARG A 225 -1.43 -1.80 5.80
C ARG A 225 -0.79 -3.16 6.03
N LEU A 226 0.51 -3.30 5.79
CA LEU A 226 1.24 -4.53 6.13
C LEU A 226 1.21 -4.76 7.64
N ILE A 227 1.46 -3.73 8.44
CA ILE A 227 1.38 -3.78 9.90
C ILE A 227 -0.01 -4.29 10.34
N GLU A 228 -1.10 -3.76 9.80
CA GLU A 228 -2.45 -4.22 10.12
C GLU A 228 -2.71 -5.69 9.71
N ILE A 229 -2.17 -6.13 8.56
CA ILE A 229 -2.27 -7.52 8.13
C ILE A 229 -1.53 -8.44 9.12
N ILE A 230 -0.33 -8.07 9.53
CA ILE A 230 0.46 -8.88 10.49
C ILE A 230 -0.22 -8.89 11.85
N LYS A 231 -0.67 -7.73 12.35
CA LYS A 231 -1.41 -7.58 13.60
C LYS A 231 -2.63 -8.51 13.66
N SER A 232 -3.43 -8.51 12.59
CA SER A 232 -4.63 -9.34 12.48
C SER A 232 -4.34 -10.84 12.35
N ASN A 233 -3.09 -11.21 12.11
CA ASN A 233 -2.65 -12.59 11.91
C ASN A 233 -1.36 -12.90 12.69
N ILE A 234 -1.13 -12.27 13.83
CA ILE A 234 0.15 -12.28 14.56
C ILE A 234 0.67 -13.70 14.80
N GLU A 235 -0.21 -14.64 15.12
CA GLU A 235 0.14 -16.04 15.37
C GLU A 235 0.82 -16.72 14.18
N LYS A 236 0.46 -16.32 12.94
CA LYS A 236 1.07 -16.88 11.73
C LYS A 236 2.49 -16.36 11.49
N PHE A 237 2.89 -15.30 12.20
CA PHE A 237 4.19 -14.66 12.04
C PHE A 237 5.15 -14.91 13.20
N LYS A 238 4.69 -15.51 14.31
CA LYS A 238 5.53 -15.77 15.50
C LYS A 238 6.78 -16.62 15.21
N ASP A 239 6.63 -17.62 14.32
CA ASP A 239 7.73 -18.51 13.93
C ASP A 239 8.49 -18.00 12.70
N LYS A 240 8.17 -16.82 12.21
CA LYS A 240 8.82 -16.23 11.03
C LYS A 240 9.94 -15.30 11.44
N GLU A 241 10.98 -15.27 10.62
CA GLU A 241 12.04 -14.28 10.68
C GLU A 241 11.79 -13.24 9.58
N LEU A 242 11.52 -12.00 9.97
CA LEU A 242 11.11 -10.91 9.09
C LEU A 242 12.30 -9.99 8.82
N LEU A 243 12.92 -10.14 7.65
CA LEU A 243 14.12 -9.41 7.27
C LEU A 243 13.73 -8.14 6.49
N ILE A 244 13.96 -6.96 7.05
CA ILE A 244 13.61 -5.69 6.42
C ILE A 244 14.70 -5.30 5.42
N CYS A 245 14.31 -5.09 4.16
CA CYS A 245 15.18 -4.70 3.05
C CYS A 245 14.43 -3.71 2.14
N THR A 246 13.93 -2.62 2.73
CA THR A 246 13.31 -1.51 1.99
C THR A 246 14.38 -0.67 1.29
N ASP A 247 13.97 0.16 0.33
CA ASP A 247 14.86 1.02 -0.43
C ASP A 247 15.69 1.96 0.48
N TYR A 248 16.93 2.21 0.12
CA TYR A 248 17.79 3.14 0.84
C TYR A 248 17.56 4.57 0.36
N ASP A 249 16.34 5.07 0.60
CA ASP A 249 15.94 6.46 0.42
C ASP A 249 15.04 6.89 1.59
N GLU A 250 14.62 8.14 1.62
CA GLU A 250 13.80 8.71 2.70
C GLU A 250 12.50 7.90 2.93
N GLY A 251 11.82 7.50 1.85
CA GLY A 251 10.58 6.72 1.93
C GLY A 251 10.79 5.32 2.50
N GLY A 252 11.81 4.62 1.98
CA GLY A 252 12.17 3.29 2.43
C GLY A 252 12.70 3.25 3.86
N MET A 253 13.50 4.25 4.27
CA MET A 253 13.98 4.38 5.64
C MET A 253 12.83 4.65 6.62
N ASN A 254 11.89 5.51 6.28
CA ASN A 254 10.68 5.72 7.08
C ASN A 254 9.85 4.43 7.23
N SER A 255 9.75 3.62 6.18
CA SER A 255 9.09 2.30 6.22
C SER A 255 9.84 1.33 7.11
N PHE A 256 11.17 1.32 7.02
CA PHE A 256 12.05 0.50 7.86
C PHE A 256 11.79 0.78 9.35
N GLU A 257 11.87 2.04 9.75
CA GLU A 257 11.66 2.46 11.15
C GLU A 257 10.26 2.08 11.67
N GLN A 258 9.22 2.24 10.85
CA GLN A 258 7.85 1.86 11.23
C GLN A 258 7.73 0.34 11.45
N LEU A 259 8.32 -0.47 10.57
CA LEU A 259 8.30 -1.94 10.68
C LEU A 259 9.13 -2.39 11.87
N GLU A 260 10.33 -1.87 12.04
CA GLU A 260 11.21 -2.18 13.17
C GLU A 260 10.53 -1.90 14.51
N LYS A 261 9.99 -0.70 14.68
CA LYS A 261 9.24 -0.30 15.89
C LYS A 261 8.06 -1.23 16.17
N PHE A 262 7.33 -1.62 15.12
CA PHE A 262 6.21 -2.54 15.26
C PHE A 262 6.67 -3.94 15.67
N PHE A 263 7.68 -4.51 15.02
CA PHE A 263 8.19 -5.84 15.32
C PHE A 263 8.79 -5.90 16.72
N TYR A 264 9.57 -4.88 17.10
CA TYR A 264 10.09 -4.75 18.45
C TYR A 264 8.97 -4.76 19.51
N SER A 265 7.92 -3.96 19.28
CA SER A 265 6.80 -3.84 20.24
C SER A 265 5.95 -5.12 20.36
N THR A 266 5.99 -5.98 19.36
CA THR A 266 5.21 -7.23 19.32
C THR A 266 6.02 -8.48 19.62
N GLY A 267 7.34 -8.36 19.79
CA GLY A 267 8.26 -9.48 20.05
C GLY A 267 8.41 -10.42 18.85
N LEU A 268 8.09 -9.99 17.63
CA LEU A 268 8.33 -10.76 16.42
C LEU A 268 9.83 -10.78 16.10
N LYS A 269 10.31 -11.90 15.56
CA LYS A 269 11.71 -12.02 15.13
C LYS A 269 11.91 -11.18 13.86
N TYR A 270 12.83 -10.23 13.93
CA TYR A 270 13.18 -9.40 12.80
C TYR A 270 14.68 -9.08 12.73
N GLY A 271 15.11 -8.59 11.58
CA GLY A 271 16.47 -8.18 11.33
C GLY A 271 16.61 -7.60 9.93
N VAL A 272 17.83 -7.64 9.40
CA VAL A 272 18.15 -7.32 8.01
C VAL A 272 18.77 -8.55 7.34
N PRO A 273 18.69 -8.68 5.99
CA PRO A 273 19.41 -9.75 5.28
C PRO A 273 20.91 -9.64 5.51
N SER A 274 21.64 -10.76 5.50
CA SER A 274 23.10 -10.77 5.70
C SER A 274 23.86 -9.92 4.68
N PHE A 275 23.37 -9.81 3.46
CA PHE A 275 23.93 -8.99 2.40
C PHE A 275 23.60 -7.48 2.51
N TYR A 276 22.80 -7.07 3.48
CA TYR A 276 22.31 -5.69 3.57
C TYR A 276 23.42 -4.65 3.73
N THR A 277 24.40 -4.94 4.59
CA THR A 277 25.56 -4.07 4.79
C THR A 277 26.37 -3.93 3.51
N ASP A 278 26.66 -5.05 2.82
CA ASP A 278 27.39 -5.04 1.56
C ASP A 278 26.62 -4.28 0.45
N MET A 279 25.29 -4.39 0.43
CA MET A 279 24.43 -3.61 -0.47
C MET A 279 24.63 -2.10 -0.24
N LEU A 280 24.65 -1.64 1.01
CA LEU A 280 24.85 -0.23 1.36
C LEU A 280 26.27 0.25 1.04
N GLU A 281 27.31 -0.54 1.34
CA GLU A 281 28.71 -0.24 1.00
C GLU A 281 28.90 -0.11 -0.52
N ASN A 282 28.16 -0.91 -1.29
CA ASN A 282 28.12 -0.83 -2.74
C ASN A 282 27.26 0.33 -3.27
N LYS A 283 26.69 1.17 -2.40
CA LYS A 283 25.82 2.32 -2.74
C LYS A 283 24.63 1.94 -3.62
N CYS A 284 24.09 0.73 -3.43
CA CYS A 284 22.90 0.30 -4.12
C CYS A 284 21.65 0.72 -3.32
N LYS A 285 20.65 1.24 -4.02
CA LYS A 285 19.42 1.72 -3.42
C LYS A 285 18.52 0.59 -2.94
N ASP A 286 18.45 -0.48 -3.73
CA ASP A 286 17.57 -1.62 -3.53
C ASP A 286 18.29 -2.96 -3.80
N ILE A 287 17.64 -4.05 -3.41
CA ILE A 287 18.20 -5.40 -3.57
C ILE A 287 18.36 -5.79 -5.05
N ASN A 288 17.49 -5.33 -5.94
CA ASN A 288 17.61 -5.66 -7.35
C ASN A 288 18.81 -4.96 -7.99
N GLU A 289 19.04 -3.68 -7.66
CA GLU A 289 20.24 -2.95 -8.12
C GLU A 289 21.52 -3.63 -7.65
N TYR A 290 21.56 -4.01 -6.37
CA TYR A 290 22.67 -4.75 -5.80
C TYR A 290 22.91 -6.08 -6.51
N PHE A 291 21.85 -6.86 -6.74
CA PHE A 291 21.92 -8.15 -7.41
C PHE A 291 22.45 -8.02 -8.86
N VAL A 292 21.94 -7.05 -9.61
CA VAL A 292 22.43 -6.75 -10.98
C VAL A 292 23.91 -6.43 -10.96
N LYS A 293 24.35 -5.56 -10.03
CA LYS A 293 25.75 -5.16 -9.90
C LYS A 293 26.68 -6.35 -9.62
N ILE A 294 26.33 -7.18 -8.66
CA ILE A 294 27.13 -8.36 -8.30
C ILE A 294 27.21 -9.37 -9.46
N ARG A 295 26.09 -9.58 -10.17
CA ARG A 295 26.07 -10.46 -11.35
C ARG A 295 26.95 -9.97 -12.48
N GLN A 296 27.00 -8.66 -12.73
CA GLN A 296 27.88 -8.05 -13.74
C GLN A 296 29.37 -8.17 -13.38
N GLN A 297 29.69 -8.20 -12.10
CA GLN A 297 31.05 -8.39 -11.59
C GLN A 297 31.50 -9.87 -11.55
N GLY A 298 30.68 -10.81 -12.05
CA GLY A 298 30.98 -12.25 -12.05
C GLY A 298 30.83 -12.93 -10.69
N GLY A 299 30.20 -12.22 -9.71
CA GLY A 299 29.99 -12.70 -8.35
C GLY A 299 28.79 -13.64 -8.23
N ASN A 300 29.03 -14.86 -7.71
CA ASN A 300 27.97 -15.75 -7.23
C ASN A 300 27.80 -15.67 -5.69
N LYS A 301 28.35 -14.64 -5.06
CA LYS A 301 28.51 -14.55 -3.59
C LYS A 301 27.19 -14.50 -2.78
N ILE A 302 26.09 -14.08 -3.37
CA ILE A 302 24.80 -13.93 -2.66
C ILE A 302 24.13 -15.27 -2.36
N LEU A 303 24.61 -16.37 -2.95
CA LEU A 303 23.97 -17.69 -2.85
C LEU A 303 24.37 -18.53 -1.63
N ASN A 304 25.26 -18.06 -0.77
CA ASN A 304 25.84 -18.86 0.30
C ASN A 304 25.08 -18.83 1.63
N ASP A 305 23.99 -18.06 1.77
CA ASP A 305 23.21 -17.98 3.03
C ASP A 305 22.10 -19.04 3.13
N LYS A 306 22.23 -20.15 2.43
CA LYS A 306 21.24 -21.25 2.50
C LYS A 306 21.43 -22.19 3.71
N ASN A 307 22.34 -21.87 4.64
CA ASN A 307 22.55 -22.64 5.86
C ASN A 307 21.90 -22.01 7.09
#